data_ed627974dd3fc9f6f934cb80451e61fb
#
_entry.id   ed627974dd3fc9f6f934cb80451e61fb
#
_cell.length_a   1.000
_cell.length_b   1.000
_cell.length_c   1.000
_cell.angle_alpha   90.00
_cell.angle_beta   90.00
_cell.angle_gamma   90.00
#
_symmetry.space_group_name_H-M   'P 1'
#
loop_
_entity.id
_entity.type
_entity.pdbx_description
1 polymer ?
#
loop_
_entity_poly.entity_id
_entity_poly.type
_entity_poly.pdbx_seq_one_letter_code
_entity_poly.pdbx_strand_id
1 'polypeptide(L)'
;MNLFDKAPEAKRRSAATHLLPRLRNALGESWLSCFRNHAARYNPPHPRIDPIDDAWEMAEAHLRHPDPQVACAAHDDLVVLRLRFERDDRRAGTERIRERRGPVVALMRIPTRLLVVRMPGPAGRVWYLPV
;
A
#
# COMPACT_ATOMS: atom_id res chain seq x y z
N MET A 1 -5.38 25.27 13.80
CA MET A 1 -5.02 23.86 13.48
C MET A 1 -4.29 23.29 14.68
N ASN A 2 -4.79 22.22 15.23
CA ASN A 2 -4.13 21.57 16.36
C ASN A 2 -3.02 20.65 15.82
N LEU A 3 -1.79 20.91 16.25
CA LEU A 3 -0.62 20.16 15.80
C LEU A 3 -0.67 18.66 16.18
N PHE A 4 -1.54 18.30 17.12
CA PHE A 4 -1.69 16.93 17.61
C PHE A 4 -2.76 16.11 16.87
N ASP A 5 -3.58 16.74 16.02
CA ASP A 5 -4.69 16.07 15.35
C ASP A 5 -4.29 15.34 14.07
N LYS A 6 -3.13 15.64 13.51
CA LYS A 6 -2.63 14.99 12.28
C LYS A 6 -1.21 14.52 12.47
N ALA A 7 -0.94 13.30 12.08
CA ALA A 7 0.43 12.81 11.98
C ALA A 7 1.23 13.70 11.02
N PRO A 8 2.46 14.10 11.35
CA PRO A 8 3.32 14.83 10.43
C PRO A 8 3.45 14.08 9.11
N GLU A 9 3.53 14.81 8.00
CA GLU A 9 3.68 14.24 6.66
C GLU A 9 4.87 13.27 6.61
N ALA A 10 5.99 13.62 7.24
CA ALA A 10 7.17 12.76 7.28
C ALA A 10 6.90 11.41 7.94
N LYS A 11 6.10 11.37 9.00
CA LYS A 11 5.72 10.13 9.67
C LYS A 11 4.82 9.26 8.79
N ARG A 12 3.83 9.86 8.14
CA ARG A 12 2.95 9.18 7.19
C ARG A 12 3.75 8.61 6.03
N ARG A 13 4.68 9.39 5.47
CA ARG A 13 5.56 8.97 4.38
C ARG A 13 6.44 7.81 4.77
N SER A 14 7.06 7.86 5.96
CA SER A 14 7.88 6.77 6.46
C SER A 14 7.09 5.47 6.59
N ALA A 15 5.88 5.55 7.13
CA ALA A 15 5.02 4.37 7.25
C ALA A 15 4.61 3.81 5.88
N ALA A 16 4.24 4.66 4.92
CA ALA A 16 3.89 4.23 3.58
C ALA A 16 5.07 3.62 2.83
N THR A 17 6.30 4.09 3.09
CA THR A 17 7.51 3.55 2.48
C THR A 17 7.68 2.06 2.77
N HIS A 18 7.35 1.62 3.97
CA HIS A 18 7.43 0.20 4.35
C HIS A 18 6.37 -0.67 3.66
N LEU A 19 5.24 -0.08 3.32
CA LEU A 19 4.13 -0.79 2.68
C LEU A 19 4.22 -0.78 1.16
N LEU A 20 4.98 0.13 0.58
CA LEU A 20 5.13 0.31 -0.86
C LEU A 20 6.60 0.26 -1.31
N PRO A 21 7.34 -0.82 -0.99
CA PRO A 21 8.78 -0.87 -1.28
C PRO A 21 9.09 -0.85 -2.78
N ARG A 22 8.26 -1.48 -3.60
CA ARG A 22 8.46 -1.52 -5.06
C ARG A 22 8.16 -0.19 -5.71
N LEU A 23 7.04 0.42 -5.33
CA LEU A 23 6.65 1.73 -5.85
C LEU A 23 7.67 2.79 -5.44
N ARG A 24 8.10 2.77 -4.20
CA ARG A 24 9.13 3.69 -3.72
C ARG A 24 10.42 3.55 -4.52
N ASN A 25 10.87 2.34 -4.80
CA ASN A 25 12.08 2.10 -5.59
C ASN A 25 11.90 2.56 -7.05
N ALA A 26 10.74 2.30 -7.63
CA ALA A 26 10.47 2.69 -9.02
C ALA A 26 10.38 4.22 -9.18
N LEU A 27 9.81 4.91 -8.20
CA LEU A 27 9.74 6.38 -8.21
C LEU A 27 11.10 7.02 -7.88
N GLY A 28 11.94 6.35 -7.09
CA GLY A 28 13.27 6.86 -6.74
C GLY A 28 13.19 8.25 -6.10
N GLU A 29 13.87 9.21 -6.70
CA GLU A 29 13.90 10.60 -6.21
C GLU A 29 12.54 11.29 -6.25
N SER A 30 11.62 10.81 -7.07
CA SER A 30 10.27 11.37 -7.17
C SER A 30 9.36 10.94 -6.02
N TRP A 31 9.76 9.95 -5.21
CA TRP A 31 8.93 9.44 -4.10
C TRP A 31 8.49 10.54 -3.14
N LEU A 32 9.42 11.39 -2.73
CA LEU A 32 9.13 12.47 -1.79
C LEU A 32 8.07 13.43 -2.31
N SER A 33 8.22 13.92 -3.55
CA SER A 33 7.25 14.85 -4.13
C SER A 33 5.92 14.18 -4.42
N CYS A 34 5.93 12.93 -4.87
CA CYS A 34 4.71 12.15 -5.11
C CYS A 34 3.93 11.94 -3.80
N PHE A 35 4.60 11.59 -2.72
CA PHE A 35 3.93 11.41 -1.44
C PHE A 35 3.37 12.73 -0.89
N ARG A 36 4.12 13.82 -1.01
CA ARG A 36 3.64 15.15 -0.60
C ARG A 36 2.39 15.56 -1.36
N ASN A 37 2.34 15.32 -2.65
CA ASN A 37 1.15 15.59 -3.45
C ASN A 37 -0.04 14.74 -3.01
N HIS A 38 0.18 13.46 -2.73
CA HIS A 38 -0.84 12.59 -2.17
C HIS A 38 -1.35 13.10 -0.82
N ALA A 39 -0.44 13.41 0.09
CA ALA A 39 -0.79 13.87 1.45
C ALA A 39 -1.56 15.20 1.43
N ALA A 40 -1.31 16.06 0.44
CA ALA A 40 -2.04 17.32 0.27
C ALA A 40 -3.48 17.11 -0.21
N ARG A 41 -3.76 15.99 -0.89
CA ARG A 41 -5.08 15.70 -1.49
C ARG A 41 -5.91 14.71 -0.69
N TYR A 42 -5.28 13.88 0.11
CA TYR A 42 -5.93 12.77 0.77
C TYR A 42 -5.72 12.81 2.29
N ASN A 43 -6.82 12.77 3.02
CA ASN A 43 -6.81 12.64 4.48
C ASN A 43 -7.34 11.27 4.85
N PRO A 44 -6.50 10.40 5.43
CA PRO A 44 -6.98 9.10 5.91
C PRO A 44 -8.02 9.27 7.02
N PRO A 45 -8.99 8.36 7.09
CA PRO A 45 -10.13 8.52 8.00
C PRO A 45 -9.83 8.23 9.48
N HIS A 46 -8.73 7.53 9.79
CA HIS A 46 -8.44 7.17 11.17
C HIS A 46 -6.95 6.85 11.39
N PRO A 47 -6.29 7.36 12.46
CA PRO A 47 -4.85 7.18 12.69
C PRO A 47 -4.35 5.72 12.70
N ARG A 48 -5.17 4.78 13.16
CA ARG A 48 -4.79 3.36 13.21
C ARG A 48 -4.63 2.71 11.85
N ILE A 49 -5.37 3.20 10.86
CA ILE A 49 -5.35 2.63 9.51
C ILE A 49 -4.72 3.55 8.48
N ASP A 50 -4.31 4.76 8.91
CA ASP A 50 -3.73 5.77 8.03
C ASP A 50 -2.61 5.22 7.15
N PRO A 51 -1.61 4.47 7.68
CA PRO A 51 -0.53 3.97 6.83
C PRO A 51 -1.02 3.05 5.72
N ILE A 52 -1.96 2.17 6.03
CA ILE A 52 -2.50 1.21 5.06
C ILE A 52 -3.36 1.94 4.03
N ASP A 53 -4.18 2.89 4.47
CA ASP A 53 -5.04 3.67 3.59
C ASP A 53 -4.21 4.58 2.67
N ASP A 54 -3.18 5.26 3.21
CA ASP A 54 -2.23 6.03 2.41
C ASP A 54 -1.55 5.18 1.35
N ALA A 55 -1.04 4.00 1.73
CA ALA A 55 -0.37 3.10 0.81
C ALA A 55 -1.33 2.61 -0.28
N TRP A 56 -2.55 2.25 0.10
CA TRP A 56 -3.57 1.79 -0.84
C TRP A 56 -3.91 2.86 -1.89
N GLU A 57 -4.18 4.08 -1.43
CA GLU A 57 -4.50 5.20 -2.32
C GLU A 57 -3.31 5.56 -3.23
N MET A 58 -2.09 5.57 -2.69
CA MET A 58 -0.89 5.82 -3.49
C MET A 58 -0.71 4.77 -4.58
N ALA A 59 -0.86 3.49 -4.24
CA ALA A 59 -0.71 2.42 -5.21
C ALA A 59 -1.79 2.51 -6.30
N GLU A 60 -3.05 2.73 -5.94
CA GLU A 60 -4.13 2.90 -6.92
C GLU A 60 -3.89 4.09 -7.85
N ALA A 61 -3.41 5.20 -7.31
CA ALA A 61 -3.15 6.41 -8.09
C ALA A 61 -2.04 6.20 -9.15
N HIS A 62 -1.15 5.25 -8.94
CA HIS A 62 -0.03 4.98 -9.84
C HIS A 62 -0.23 3.79 -10.78
N LEU A 63 -1.37 3.12 -10.73
CA LEU A 63 -1.67 1.97 -11.60
C LEU A 63 -1.63 2.33 -13.10
N ARG A 64 -1.94 3.57 -13.44
CA ARG A 64 -1.95 4.08 -14.81
C ARG A 64 -0.81 5.05 -15.10
N HIS A 65 0.25 4.99 -14.31
CA HIS A 65 1.41 5.85 -14.53
C HIS A 65 2.01 5.61 -15.92
N PRO A 66 2.46 6.68 -16.63
CA PRO A 66 3.02 6.53 -17.99
C PRO A 66 4.29 5.68 -18.04
N ASP A 67 5.08 5.65 -16.97
CA ASP A 67 6.22 4.76 -16.87
C ASP A 67 5.72 3.35 -16.49
N PRO A 68 5.92 2.33 -17.38
CA PRO A 68 5.48 0.97 -17.08
C PRO A 68 6.09 0.37 -15.83
N GLN A 69 7.32 0.71 -15.48
CA GLN A 69 7.97 0.21 -14.27
C GLN A 69 7.26 0.72 -13.02
N VAL A 70 6.84 1.98 -13.02
CA VAL A 70 6.09 2.57 -11.92
C VAL A 70 4.71 1.93 -11.80
N ALA A 71 4.00 1.82 -12.92
CA ALA A 71 2.67 1.20 -12.94
C ALA A 71 2.71 -0.26 -12.44
N CYS A 72 3.71 -1.00 -12.88
CA CYS A 72 3.92 -2.39 -12.47
C CYS A 72 4.24 -2.51 -10.97
N ALA A 73 5.12 -1.64 -10.46
CA ALA A 73 5.47 -1.61 -9.05
C ALA A 73 4.25 -1.29 -8.18
N ALA A 74 3.43 -0.34 -8.60
CA ALA A 74 2.19 0.01 -7.92
C ALA A 74 1.22 -1.17 -7.89
N HIS A 75 1.05 -1.85 -9.02
CA HIS A 75 0.20 -3.03 -9.11
C HIS A 75 0.66 -4.12 -8.13
N ASP A 76 1.95 -4.40 -8.09
CA ASP A 76 2.50 -5.46 -7.24
C ASP A 76 2.37 -5.13 -5.76
N ASP A 77 2.66 -3.90 -5.37
CA ASP A 77 2.47 -3.48 -3.99
C ASP A 77 1.00 -3.52 -3.58
N LEU A 78 0.09 -3.16 -4.50
CA LEU A 78 -1.35 -3.24 -4.25
C LEU A 78 -1.82 -4.69 -4.09
N VAL A 79 -1.28 -5.62 -4.90
CA VAL A 79 -1.57 -7.05 -4.75
C VAL A 79 -1.19 -7.54 -3.35
N VAL A 80 0.01 -7.16 -2.87
CA VAL A 80 0.45 -7.53 -1.52
C VAL A 80 -0.46 -6.93 -0.45
N LEU A 81 -0.86 -5.67 -0.60
CA LEU A 81 -1.81 -5.04 0.33
C LEU A 81 -3.14 -5.79 0.35
N ARG A 82 -3.67 -6.15 -0.82
CA ARG A 82 -4.93 -6.91 -0.92
C ARG A 82 -4.84 -8.32 -0.34
N LEU A 83 -3.65 -8.91 -0.36
CA LEU A 83 -3.42 -10.20 0.28
C LEU A 83 -3.43 -10.11 1.81
N ARG A 84 -2.95 -8.98 2.34
CA ARG A 84 -2.84 -8.77 3.78
C ARG A 84 -4.09 -8.15 4.38
N PHE A 85 -4.78 -7.31 3.63
CA PHE A 85 -5.88 -6.48 4.14
C PHE A 85 -7.07 -6.52 3.20
N GLU A 86 -8.24 -6.33 3.81
CA GLU A 86 -9.50 -6.12 3.12
C GLU A 86 -9.94 -4.68 3.38
N ARG A 87 -10.28 -3.94 2.31
CA ARG A 87 -10.75 -2.56 2.42
C ARG A 87 -12.18 -2.45 1.92
N ASP A 88 -13.05 -1.89 2.77
CA ASP A 88 -14.43 -1.59 2.42
C ASP A 88 -14.66 -0.08 2.48
N ASP A 89 -14.78 0.55 1.32
CA ASP A 89 -14.96 2.00 1.18
C ASP A 89 -16.29 2.51 1.73
N ARG A 90 -17.25 1.61 1.95
CA ARG A 90 -18.56 1.96 2.52
C ARG A 90 -18.53 2.08 4.04
N ARG A 91 -17.46 1.66 4.66
CA ARG A 91 -17.27 1.74 6.12
C ARG A 91 -16.36 2.90 6.48
N ALA A 92 -16.49 3.37 7.73
CA ALA A 92 -15.72 4.47 8.26
C ALA A 92 -14.85 4.03 9.44
N GLY A 93 -13.87 4.86 9.80
CA GLY A 93 -12.99 4.61 10.94
C GLY A 93 -12.16 3.34 10.76
N THR A 94 -11.92 2.64 11.87
CA THR A 94 -11.10 1.43 11.88
C THR A 94 -11.75 0.24 11.18
N GLU A 95 -13.06 0.27 10.95
CA GLU A 95 -13.78 -0.80 10.26
C GLU A 95 -13.56 -0.80 8.74
N ARG A 96 -13.01 0.27 8.20
CA ARG A 96 -12.74 0.42 6.77
C ARG A 96 -11.70 -0.59 6.28
N ILE A 97 -10.72 -0.94 7.11
CA ILE A 97 -9.66 -1.88 6.78
C ILE A 97 -9.58 -2.99 7.82
N ARG A 98 -9.53 -4.23 7.34
CA ARG A 98 -9.39 -5.42 8.18
C ARG A 98 -8.22 -6.26 7.71
N GLU A 99 -7.49 -6.88 8.65
CA GLU A 99 -6.52 -7.90 8.29
C GLU A 99 -7.22 -9.17 7.81
N ARG A 100 -6.71 -9.73 6.71
CA ARG A 100 -7.15 -11.05 6.26
C ARG A 100 -6.48 -12.12 7.11
N ARG A 101 -7.26 -13.09 7.56
CA ARG A 101 -6.77 -14.18 8.45
C ARG A 101 -6.54 -15.50 7.73
N GLY A 102 -7.20 -15.73 6.62
CA GLY A 102 -7.07 -16.98 5.87
C GLY A 102 -5.87 -16.98 4.92
N PRO A 103 -5.49 -18.16 4.39
CA PRO A 103 -4.50 -18.21 3.32
C PRO A 103 -5.05 -17.56 2.05
N VAL A 104 -4.25 -16.75 1.40
CA VAL A 104 -4.61 -16.11 0.13
C VAL A 104 -3.45 -16.29 -0.84
N VAL A 105 -3.79 -16.61 -2.08
CA VAL A 105 -2.80 -16.85 -3.14
C VAL A 105 -3.08 -15.91 -4.29
N ALA A 106 -2.05 -15.25 -4.81
CA ALA A 106 -2.13 -14.41 -5.98
C ALA A 106 -0.93 -14.64 -6.89
N LEU A 107 -1.12 -14.44 -8.19
CA LEU A 107 -0.06 -14.54 -9.17
C LEU A 107 0.35 -13.14 -9.61
N MET A 108 1.61 -12.82 -9.38
CA MET A 108 2.21 -11.57 -9.83
C MET A 108 2.97 -11.79 -11.14
N ARG A 109 2.86 -10.83 -12.05
CA ARG A 109 3.44 -10.92 -13.39
C ARG A 109 4.45 -9.81 -13.57
N ILE A 110 5.65 -9.83 -12.99
CA ILE A 110 6.64 -8.80 -13.33
C ILE A 110 8.01 -9.14 -12.80
N PRO A 111 9.01 -8.98 -13.59
CA PRO A 111 9.16 -9.32 -15.00
C PRO A 111 9.06 -10.82 -15.20
N THR A 112 9.15 -11.57 -14.11
CA THR A 112 8.94 -13.00 -14.02
C THR A 112 7.67 -13.28 -13.23
N ARG A 113 7.02 -14.38 -13.52
CA ARG A 113 5.83 -14.77 -12.76
C ARG A 113 6.24 -15.19 -11.35
N LEU A 114 5.62 -14.56 -10.37
CA LEU A 114 5.81 -14.90 -8.96
C LEU A 114 4.48 -15.33 -8.36
N LEU A 115 4.48 -16.46 -7.69
CA LEU A 115 3.36 -16.88 -6.87
C LEU A 115 3.51 -16.22 -5.51
N VAL A 116 2.51 -15.44 -5.14
CA VAL A 116 2.48 -14.76 -3.85
C VAL A 116 1.49 -15.47 -2.95
N VAL A 117 1.96 -15.95 -1.84
CA VAL A 117 1.15 -16.71 -0.88
C VAL A 117 1.18 -16.00 0.47
N ARG A 118 0.00 -15.72 0.99
CA ARG A 118 -0.16 -15.25 2.37
C ARG A 118 -0.47 -16.46 3.25
N MET A 119 0.36 -16.69 4.24
CA MET A 119 0.16 -17.77 5.20
C MET A 119 -0.86 -17.37 6.27
N PRO A 120 -1.66 -18.32 6.80
CA PRO A 120 -2.58 -18.03 7.89
C PRO A 120 -1.83 -17.66 9.16
N GLY A 121 -2.42 -16.80 9.97
CA GLY A 121 -1.87 -16.40 11.26
C GLY A 121 -1.90 -14.89 11.48
N PRO A 122 -1.70 -14.42 12.72
CA PRO A 122 -1.81 -13.00 13.07
C PRO A 122 -0.74 -12.13 12.40
N ALA A 123 0.44 -12.68 12.06
CA ALA A 123 1.50 -11.94 11.39
C ALA A 123 1.35 -11.89 9.87
N GLY A 124 0.54 -12.77 9.28
CA GLY A 124 0.23 -12.77 7.86
C GLY A 124 1.43 -12.72 6.94
N ARG A 125 2.39 -13.63 7.08
CA ARG A 125 3.59 -13.64 6.24
C ARG A 125 3.24 -13.86 4.78
N VAL A 126 3.88 -13.08 3.91
CA VAL A 126 3.75 -13.17 2.46
C VAL A 126 5.02 -13.82 1.90
N TRP A 127 4.86 -14.85 1.10
CA TRP A 127 5.96 -15.56 0.46
C TRP A 127 5.89 -15.36 -1.05
N TYR A 128 7.06 -15.22 -1.66
CA TYR A 128 7.21 -15.05 -3.11
C TYR A 128 7.91 -16.27 -3.68
N LEU A 129 7.23 -17.00 -4.53
CA LEU A 129 7.76 -18.20 -5.17
C LEU A 129 7.84 -17.98 -6.68
N PRO A 130 9.03 -18.15 -7.31
CA PRO A 130 9.12 -18.08 -8.76
C PRO A 130 8.33 -19.22 -9.42
N VAL A 131 7.66 -18.88 -10.50
CA VAL A 131 6.80 -19.82 -11.23
C VAL A 131 7.28 -19.97 -12.68
#